data_677f2f90a9013d2356bd46d93ff2dabd
#
_entry.id   677f2f90a9013d2356bd46d93ff2dabd
#
_cell.length_a   1.000
_cell.length_b   1.000
_cell.length_c   1.000
_cell.angle_alpha   90.00
_cell.angle_beta   90.00
_cell.angle_gamma   90.00
#
_symmetry.space_group_name_H-M   'P 1'
#
loop_
_entity.id
_entity.type
_entity.pdbx_description
1 polymer ?
#
loop_
_entity_poly.entity_id
_entity_poly.type
_entity_poly.pdbx_seq_one_letter_code
_entity_poly.pdbx_strand_id
1 'polypeptide(L)'
;MRFAGTLTAVGSLIGGGAGSSSVAGAGLQVNGGTVHLSDCVLIGGASQVPVFTNQFPALQGTGSAWLHGCVLQGGGCAVVWGGTQPDFDDCTFTSPTNCGIPTGPFPSLVGAEQLDPLLLGASASQVWHTDPNGLLLLVGSYGLGQTPMPGVLAEPSWLDQGSWFFVGVFAADAAGQLTTSFVVPNVPQLSDSEFWLGAASWPAFPLRTSPPVGGVIR
;
A
#
# COMPACT_ATOMS: atom_id res chain seq x y z
N MET A 1 8.13 -15.62 -0.39
CA MET A 1 8.04 -15.37 -1.85
C MET A 1 9.33 -14.74 -2.33
N ARG A 2 9.90 -15.16 -3.47
CA ARG A 2 11.07 -14.53 -4.11
C ARG A 2 10.62 -13.84 -5.39
N PHE A 3 11.15 -12.65 -5.61
CA PHE A 3 10.67 -11.81 -6.69
C PHE A 3 11.81 -10.99 -7.31
N ALA A 4 11.78 -10.84 -8.64
CA ALA A 4 12.59 -9.93 -9.43
C ALA A 4 11.70 -9.34 -10.54
N GLY A 5 11.69 -8.02 -10.71
CA GLY A 5 10.78 -7.31 -11.62
C GLY A 5 9.93 -6.26 -10.91
N THR A 6 8.69 -6.07 -11.31
CA THR A 6 7.74 -5.16 -10.63
C THR A 6 6.61 -5.95 -9.97
N LEU A 7 6.36 -5.72 -8.70
CA LEU A 7 5.26 -6.29 -7.93
C LEU A 7 4.41 -5.15 -7.37
N THR A 8 3.12 -5.19 -7.63
CA THR A 8 2.14 -4.34 -6.97
C THR A 8 1.12 -5.23 -6.26
N ALA A 9 0.85 -4.97 -4.99
CA ALA A 9 -0.16 -5.69 -4.23
C ALA A 9 -0.90 -4.73 -3.28
N VAL A 10 -2.20 -4.95 -3.12
CA VAL A 10 -3.09 -4.18 -2.25
C VAL A 10 -3.89 -5.16 -1.39
N GLY A 11 -4.08 -4.84 -0.11
CA GLY A 11 -4.92 -5.60 0.82
C GLY A 11 -4.52 -7.07 0.96
N SER A 12 -3.24 -7.41 0.79
CA SER A 12 -2.80 -8.79 0.65
C SER A 12 -2.05 -9.30 1.88
N LEU A 13 -2.23 -10.59 2.20
CA LEU A 13 -1.42 -11.30 3.19
C LEU A 13 -0.26 -12.04 2.50
N ILE A 14 0.98 -11.68 2.83
CA ILE A 14 2.19 -12.26 2.28
C ILE A 14 3.00 -12.91 3.40
N GLY A 15 3.01 -14.22 3.45
CA GLY A 15 3.68 -14.99 4.48
C GLY A 15 4.93 -15.73 4.00
N GLY A 16 5.95 -15.79 4.84
CA GLY A 16 7.11 -16.67 4.69
C GLY A 16 6.77 -18.09 5.14
N GLY A 17 7.29 -19.09 4.41
CA GLY A 17 7.10 -20.48 4.78
C GLY A 17 7.78 -20.83 6.10
N ALA A 18 7.11 -21.64 6.93
CA ALA A 18 7.74 -22.31 8.06
C ALA A 18 8.62 -23.47 7.55
N GLY A 19 9.88 -23.49 7.96
CA GLY A 19 10.82 -24.56 7.60
C GLY A 19 11.11 -25.48 8.78
N SER A 20 11.23 -26.79 8.51
CA SER A 20 11.64 -27.79 9.51
C SER A 20 13.14 -27.76 9.83
N SER A 21 13.89 -26.96 9.16
CA SER A 21 15.33 -26.74 9.36
C SER A 21 15.63 -25.24 9.23
N SER A 22 16.87 -24.81 9.32
CA SER A 22 17.38 -23.43 9.22
C SER A 22 16.93 -22.62 7.96
N VAL A 23 15.93 -23.06 7.24
CA VAL A 23 15.49 -22.53 5.94
C VAL A 23 14.04 -22.02 5.98
N ALA A 24 13.64 -21.36 7.07
CA ALA A 24 12.48 -20.50 6.99
C ALA A 24 12.85 -19.26 6.15
N GLY A 25 11.90 -18.68 5.43
CA GLY A 25 12.18 -17.58 4.51
C GLY A 25 11.56 -16.26 4.92
N ALA A 26 12.05 -15.17 4.36
CA ALA A 26 11.39 -13.90 4.46
C ALA A 26 9.94 -13.98 3.94
N GLY A 27 9.06 -13.16 4.45
CA GLY A 27 7.71 -13.00 3.91
C GLY A 27 7.78 -12.68 2.42
N LEU A 28 8.47 -11.60 2.11
CA LEU A 28 8.79 -11.20 0.75
C LEU A 28 10.30 -11.01 0.59
N GLN A 29 10.87 -11.65 -0.41
CA GLN A 29 12.27 -11.46 -0.80
C GLN A 29 12.35 -10.82 -2.19
N VAL A 30 12.96 -9.65 -2.28
CA VAL A 30 13.15 -8.87 -3.50
C VAL A 30 14.60 -8.97 -3.95
N ASN A 31 14.83 -9.39 -5.18
CA ASN A 31 16.16 -9.54 -5.75
C ASN A 31 16.37 -8.55 -6.90
N GLY A 32 16.56 -7.27 -6.57
CA GLY A 32 16.78 -6.22 -7.55
C GLY A 32 15.52 -5.97 -8.40
N GLY A 33 14.53 -5.35 -7.86
CA GLY A 33 13.28 -5.03 -8.56
C GLY A 33 12.57 -3.87 -7.90
N THR A 34 11.32 -3.68 -8.26
CA THR A 34 10.45 -2.63 -7.74
C THR A 34 9.24 -3.25 -7.08
N VAL A 35 8.94 -2.84 -5.86
CA VAL A 35 7.82 -3.36 -5.07
C VAL A 35 6.96 -2.22 -4.57
N HIS A 36 5.66 -2.35 -4.76
CA HIS A 36 4.63 -1.46 -4.27
C HIS A 36 3.62 -2.25 -3.48
N LEU A 37 3.50 -1.97 -2.20
CA LEU A 37 2.54 -2.63 -1.32
C LEU A 37 1.68 -1.58 -0.63
N SER A 38 0.37 -1.77 -0.66
CA SER A 38 -0.58 -0.95 0.07
C SER A 38 -1.48 -1.85 0.92
N ASP A 39 -1.67 -1.47 2.19
CA ASP A 39 -2.55 -2.16 3.14
C ASP A 39 -2.27 -3.68 3.25
N CYS A 40 -1.01 -4.05 3.08
CA CYS A 40 -0.58 -5.44 3.10
C CYS A 40 -0.07 -5.86 4.48
N VAL A 41 -0.26 -7.13 4.82
CA VAL A 41 0.36 -7.75 5.99
C VAL A 41 1.47 -8.68 5.51
N LEU A 42 2.71 -8.37 5.90
CA LEU A 42 3.89 -9.18 5.60
C LEU A 42 4.35 -9.89 6.87
N ILE A 43 4.44 -11.23 6.80
CA ILE A 43 4.86 -12.04 7.94
C ILE A 43 6.11 -12.81 7.57
N GLY A 44 7.19 -12.63 8.32
CA GLY A 44 8.40 -13.43 8.22
C GLY A 44 8.15 -14.88 8.66
N GLY A 45 8.83 -15.82 8.03
CA GLY A 45 8.71 -17.24 8.37
C GLY A 45 9.24 -17.54 9.76
N ALA A 46 8.64 -18.49 10.47
CA ALA A 46 9.09 -18.98 11.76
C ALA A 46 9.93 -20.25 11.59
N SER A 47 11.07 -20.37 12.30
CA SER A 47 11.79 -21.62 12.43
C SER A 47 11.06 -22.53 13.41
N GLN A 48 10.83 -23.79 13.03
CA GLN A 48 10.27 -24.81 13.92
C GLN A 48 11.32 -25.45 14.87
N VAL A 49 12.58 -25.05 14.74
CA VAL A 49 13.64 -25.57 15.60
C VAL A 49 13.74 -24.71 16.87
N PRO A 50 13.48 -25.26 18.06
CA PRO A 50 13.42 -24.48 19.32
C PRO A 50 14.71 -23.75 19.69
N VAL A 51 15.84 -24.13 19.10
CA VAL A 51 17.16 -23.55 19.39
C VAL A 51 17.46 -22.32 18.53
N PHE A 52 16.75 -22.14 17.42
CA PHE A 52 16.90 -20.99 16.54
C PHE A 52 15.65 -20.11 16.64
N THR A 53 15.66 -19.21 17.59
CA THR A 53 14.66 -18.12 17.69
C THR A 53 14.80 -17.10 16.56
N ASN A 54 15.61 -17.38 15.55
CA ASN A 54 15.82 -16.51 14.41
C ASN A 54 14.62 -16.63 13.46
N GLN A 55 13.69 -15.79 13.74
CA GLN A 55 12.58 -15.51 12.86
C GLN A 55 13.11 -14.65 11.71
N PHE A 56 12.63 -14.94 10.52
CA PHE A 56 13.06 -14.28 9.31
C PHE A 56 12.35 -12.92 9.15
N PRO A 57 12.94 -11.97 8.40
CA PRO A 57 12.31 -10.68 8.19
C PRO A 57 11.00 -10.81 7.40
N ALA A 58 10.08 -9.88 7.62
CA ALA A 58 8.90 -9.78 6.80
C ALA A 58 9.25 -9.36 5.37
N LEU A 59 10.16 -8.40 5.23
CA LEU A 59 10.69 -7.92 3.96
C LEU A 59 12.20 -8.03 3.93
N GLN A 60 12.75 -8.61 2.86
CA GLN A 60 14.19 -8.71 2.65
C GLN A 60 14.53 -8.46 1.18
N GLY A 61 15.63 -7.76 0.93
CA GLY A 61 16.14 -7.71 -0.44
C GLY A 61 16.93 -6.48 -0.82
N THR A 62 16.90 -6.22 -2.12
CA THR A 62 17.56 -5.08 -2.77
C THR A 62 16.64 -4.54 -3.87
N GLY A 63 16.84 -3.28 -4.29
CA GLY A 63 16.03 -2.63 -5.30
C GLY A 63 15.29 -1.44 -4.73
N SER A 64 14.09 -1.17 -5.19
CA SER A 64 13.21 -0.11 -4.70
C SER A 64 11.95 -0.71 -4.11
N ALA A 65 11.52 -0.20 -2.96
CA ALA A 65 10.26 -0.63 -2.35
C ALA A 65 9.52 0.58 -1.77
N TRP A 66 8.23 0.63 -2.01
CA TRP A 66 7.30 1.59 -1.42
C TRP A 66 6.19 0.82 -0.74
N LEU A 67 6.02 1.09 0.53
CA LEU A 67 5.02 0.42 1.36
C LEU A 67 4.16 1.48 2.04
N HIS A 68 2.85 1.34 1.93
CA HIS A 68 1.89 2.25 2.52
C HIS A 68 0.85 1.44 3.31
N GLY A 69 0.51 1.90 4.54
CA GLY A 69 -0.48 1.23 5.39
C GLY A 69 -0.15 -0.22 5.74
N CYS A 70 1.08 -0.66 5.57
CA CYS A 70 1.44 -2.06 5.70
C CYS A 70 1.82 -2.45 7.13
N VAL A 71 1.51 -3.69 7.50
CA VAL A 71 1.97 -4.31 8.76
C VAL A 71 3.08 -5.30 8.45
N LEU A 72 4.28 -5.06 9.01
CA LEU A 72 5.45 -5.93 8.82
C LEU A 72 5.79 -6.65 10.13
N GLN A 73 5.58 -7.96 10.15
CA GLN A 73 5.84 -8.82 11.31
C GLN A 73 7.07 -9.70 11.04
N GLY A 74 8.19 -9.34 11.62
CA GLY A 74 9.42 -10.10 11.55
C GLY A 74 9.83 -10.65 12.93
N GLY A 75 10.59 -11.71 12.96
CA GLY A 75 10.96 -12.27 14.24
C GLY A 75 12.23 -11.72 14.84
N GLY A 76 13.20 -11.39 14.04
CA GLY A 76 14.42 -10.69 14.48
C GLY A 76 14.35 -9.23 14.02
N CYS A 77 14.28 -9.04 12.72
CA CYS A 77 14.11 -7.76 12.06
C CYS A 77 12.83 -7.78 11.22
N ALA A 78 12.04 -6.71 11.22
CA ALA A 78 10.91 -6.64 10.30
C ALA A 78 11.39 -6.49 8.86
N VAL A 79 12.46 -5.73 8.64
CA VAL A 79 13.05 -5.46 7.32
C VAL A 79 14.56 -5.66 7.36
N VAL A 80 15.10 -6.30 6.30
CA VAL A 80 16.53 -6.37 6.02
C VAL A 80 16.74 -5.97 4.56
N TRP A 81 17.35 -4.81 4.35
CA TRP A 81 17.46 -4.23 3.02
C TRP A 81 18.89 -3.82 2.70
N GLY A 82 19.35 -4.19 1.50
CA GLY A 82 20.63 -3.77 0.96
C GLY A 82 20.44 -2.80 -0.21
N GLY A 83 20.99 -1.62 -0.11
CA GLY A 83 20.85 -0.58 -1.14
C GLY A 83 20.08 0.65 -0.64
N THR A 84 19.34 1.30 -1.54
CA THR A 84 18.49 2.45 -1.18
C THR A 84 17.41 1.99 -0.21
N GLN A 85 17.27 2.70 0.90
CA GLN A 85 16.27 2.34 1.91
C GLN A 85 14.86 2.36 1.32
N PRO A 86 14.01 1.37 1.66
CA PRO A 86 12.61 1.41 1.28
C PRO A 86 11.89 2.64 1.84
N ASP A 87 10.97 3.18 1.08
CA ASP A 87 10.04 4.18 1.55
C ASP A 87 8.87 3.52 2.27
N PHE A 88 8.65 3.94 3.50
CA PHE A 88 7.53 3.46 4.31
C PHE A 88 6.63 4.65 4.67
N ASP A 89 5.34 4.49 4.43
CA ASP A 89 4.32 5.47 4.79
C ASP A 89 3.22 4.76 5.58
N ASP A 90 2.86 5.28 6.75
CA ASP A 90 1.86 4.70 7.67
C ASP A 90 2.03 3.19 7.96
N CYS A 91 3.26 2.73 7.98
CA CYS A 91 3.56 1.32 8.21
C CYS A 91 3.78 1.00 9.67
N THR A 92 3.27 -0.15 10.11
CA THR A 92 3.49 -0.70 11.46
C THR A 92 4.52 -1.81 11.42
N PHE A 93 5.52 -1.73 12.30
CA PHE A 93 6.56 -2.74 12.44
C PHE A 93 6.40 -3.48 13.74
N THR A 94 6.25 -4.80 13.67
CA THR A 94 6.22 -5.70 14.83
C THR A 94 7.45 -6.59 14.79
N SER A 95 8.48 -6.19 15.51
CA SER A 95 9.74 -6.93 15.61
C SER A 95 10.39 -6.64 16.96
N PRO A 96 11.00 -7.64 17.62
CA PRO A 96 11.70 -7.44 18.88
C PRO A 96 12.99 -6.60 18.75
N THR A 97 13.51 -6.43 17.55
CA THR A 97 14.74 -5.65 17.28
C THR A 97 14.56 -4.72 16.10
N ASN A 98 14.86 -3.45 16.31
CA ASN A 98 14.98 -2.45 15.26
C ASN A 98 16.32 -2.62 14.52
N CYS A 99 16.29 -3.24 13.35
CA CYS A 99 17.48 -3.43 12.54
C CYS A 99 17.67 -2.27 11.53
N GLY A 100 17.94 -1.08 12.05
CA GLY A 100 18.28 0.09 11.23
C GLY A 100 17.11 0.72 10.45
N ILE A 101 15.87 0.37 10.78
CA ILE A 101 14.69 1.02 10.23
C ILE A 101 14.48 2.33 10.99
N PRO A 102 14.14 3.42 10.32
CA PRO A 102 13.77 4.65 11.00
C PRO A 102 12.65 4.39 11.99
N THR A 103 12.89 4.69 13.26
CA THR A 103 11.87 4.62 14.29
C THR A 103 11.07 5.91 14.29
N GLY A 104 9.81 5.82 13.93
CA GLY A 104 8.88 6.95 14.05
C GLY A 104 7.51 6.57 13.55
N PRO A 105 6.46 7.24 13.99
CA PRO A 105 5.24 7.23 13.22
C PRO A 105 5.59 7.89 11.89
N PHE A 106 5.44 7.15 10.80
CA PHE A 106 5.47 7.72 9.46
C PHE A 106 4.10 8.37 9.26
N PRO A 107 3.98 9.71 9.24
CA PRO A 107 2.69 10.33 9.09
C PRO A 107 2.14 10.00 7.70
N SER A 108 1.08 9.24 7.65
CA SER A 108 0.25 9.21 6.45
C SER A 108 -0.41 10.58 6.33
N LEU A 109 -0.01 11.35 5.31
CA LEU A 109 -0.67 12.62 5.02
C LEU A 109 -1.96 12.41 4.24
N VAL A 110 -2.14 11.25 3.60
CA VAL A 110 -3.36 10.89 2.89
C VAL A 110 -3.67 9.42 3.12
N GLY A 111 -4.63 9.16 3.98
CA GLY A 111 -5.20 7.82 4.16
C GLY A 111 -6.42 7.62 3.25
N ALA A 112 -6.74 6.38 2.91
CA ALA A 112 -7.93 6.04 2.17
C ALA A 112 -8.50 4.69 2.62
N GLU A 113 -9.80 4.60 2.77
CA GLU A 113 -10.51 3.38 3.19
C GLU A 113 -11.74 3.15 2.31
N GLN A 114 -11.88 1.93 1.79
CA GLN A 114 -13.09 1.49 1.11
C GLN A 114 -14.09 0.98 2.14
N LEU A 115 -15.25 1.62 2.25
CA LEU A 115 -16.29 1.22 3.20
C LEU A 115 -17.21 0.13 2.67
N ASP A 116 -17.55 0.19 1.38
CA ASP A 116 -18.50 -0.70 0.75
C ASP A 116 -17.89 -1.42 -0.47
N PRO A 117 -18.27 -2.68 -0.74
CA PRO A 117 -17.85 -3.36 -1.95
C PRO A 117 -18.46 -2.70 -3.21
N LEU A 118 -17.78 -2.84 -4.34
CA LEU A 118 -18.26 -2.35 -5.64
C LEU A 118 -19.27 -3.35 -6.22
N LEU A 119 -20.54 -3.13 -5.98
CA LEU A 119 -21.64 -3.98 -6.49
C LEU A 119 -22.44 -3.21 -7.56
N LEU A 120 -22.82 -3.88 -8.64
CA LEU A 120 -23.64 -3.32 -9.71
C LEU A 120 -24.96 -2.76 -9.15
N GLY A 121 -25.26 -1.53 -9.46
CA GLY A 121 -26.46 -0.83 -9.01
C GLY A 121 -26.46 -0.36 -7.54
N ALA A 122 -25.42 -0.67 -6.78
CA ALA A 122 -25.29 -0.26 -5.39
C ALA A 122 -24.47 1.02 -5.23
N SER A 123 -24.62 1.68 -4.09
CA SER A 123 -23.74 2.76 -3.67
C SER A 123 -22.47 2.19 -3.08
N ALA A 124 -21.34 2.82 -3.39
CA ALA A 124 -20.05 2.54 -2.77
C ALA A 124 -19.52 3.83 -2.14
N SER A 125 -18.96 3.72 -0.95
CA SER A 125 -18.46 4.84 -0.16
C SER A 125 -17.00 4.62 0.20
N GLN A 126 -16.25 5.73 0.22
CA GLN A 126 -14.85 5.78 0.65
C GLN A 126 -14.65 6.91 1.64
N VAL A 127 -13.73 6.70 2.57
CA VAL A 127 -13.25 7.75 3.48
C VAL A 127 -11.80 8.06 3.15
N TRP A 128 -11.51 9.34 3.10
CA TRP A 128 -10.19 9.90 2.88
C TRP A 128 -9.75 10.66 4.12
N HIS A 129 -8.49 10.52 4.48
CA HIS A 129 -7.89 11.20 5.62
C HIS A 129 -6.74 12.07 5.12
N THR A 130 -6.73 13.33 5.53
CA THR A 130 -5.69 14.31 5.19
C THR A 130 -5.58 15.36 6.29
N ASP A 131 -4.85 16.42 6.07
CA ASP A 131 -4.80 17.54 7.00
C ASP A 131 -6.17 18.17 7.20
N PRO A 132 -6.48 18.70 8.40
CA PRO A 132 -7.70 19.45 8.67
C PRO A 132 -7.94 20.55 7.64
N ASN A 133 -9.12 20.57 7.03
CA ASN A 133 -9.50 21.48 5.94
C ASN A 133 -8.59 21.39 4.69
N GLY A 134 -7.81 20.32 4.55
CA GLY A 134 -6.98 20.07 3.38
C GLY A 134 -7.80 19.83 2.12
N LEU A 135 -7.20 20.06 0.97
CA LEU A 135 -7.82 19.77 -0.33
C LEU A 135 -7.29 18.44 -0.85
N LEU A 136 -8.19 17.65 -1.41
CA LEU A 136 -7.89 16.37 -2.06
C LEU A 136 -8.27 16.44 -3.53
N LEU A 137 -7.30 16.14 -4.38
CA LEU A 137 -7.48 15.91 -5.80
C LEU A 137 -7.77 14.42 -6.00
N LEU A 138 -8.98 14.05 -6.37
CA LEU A 138 -9.36 12.67 -6.63
C LEU A 138 -9.21 12.31 -8.10
N VAL A 139 -8.58 11.17 -8.33
CA VAL A 139 -8.33 10.58 -9.64
C VAL A 139 -8.84 9.15 -9.64
N GLY A 140 -9.52 8.75 -10.70
CA GLY A 140 -9.94 7.37 -10.92
C GLY A 140 -9.08 6.68 -11.97
N SER A 141 -9.08 5.33 -11.95
CA SER A 141 -8.41 4.49 -12.93
C SER A 141 -9.13 3.14 -13.06
N TYR A 142 -9.02 2.51 -14.22
CA TYR A 142 -9.52 1.15 -14.47
C TYR A 142 -8.45 0.07 -14.29
N GLY A 143 -7.34 0.41 -13.65
CA GLY A 143 -6.28 -0.54 -13.34
C GLY A 143 -5.30 0.02 -12.33
N LEU A 144 -4.54 -0.87 -11.72
CA LEU A 144 -3.42 -0.52 -10.84
C LEU A 144 -2.13 -0.48 -11.65
N GLY A 145 -1.30 0.51 -11.37
CA GLY A 145 0.01 0.66 -11.98
C GLY A 145 0.83 1.68 -11.22
N GLN A 146 2.13 1.64 -11.41
CA GLN A 146 3.01 2.63 -10.83
C GLN A 146 3.23 3.77 -11.81
N THR A 147 2.82 4.96 -11.42
CA THR A 147 3.05 6.17 -12.20
C THR A 147 3.91 7.16 -11.41
N PRO A 148 5.22 7.17 -11.65
CA PRO A 148 6.09 8.19 -11.07
C PRO A 148 5.86 9.53 -11.74
N MET A 149 5.72 10.60 -10.94
CA MET A 149 5.66 11.97 -11.42
C MET A 149 6.66 12.82 -10.63
N PRO A 150 7.97 12.70 -10.93
CA PRO A 150 9.02 13.38 -10.17
C PRO A 150 8.80 14.89 -10.13
N GLY A 151 8.92 15.49 -8.94
CA GLY A 151 8.69 16.90 -8.72
C GLY A 151 7.22 17.32 -8.64
N VAL A 152 6.27 16.42 -8.89
CA VAL A 152 4.82 16.65 -8.74
C VAL A 152 4.29 15.84 -7.58
N LEU A 153 4.56 14.55 -7.56
CA LEU A 153 4.18 13.62 -6.49
C LEU A 153 5.39 13.30 -5.62
N ALA A 154 5.18 13.21 -4.32
CA ALA A 154 6.19 12.79 -3.36
C ALA A 154 6.48 11.29 -3.50
N GLU A 155 5.44 10.51 -3.70
CA GLU A 155 5.48 9.08 -3.98
C GLU A 155 4.86 8.80 -5.38
N PRO A 156 5.20 7.67 -6.01
CA PRO A 156 4.50 7.25 -7.22
C PRO A 156 2.99 7.05 -6.97
N SER A 157 2.16 7.46 -7.91
CA SER A 157 0.75 7.06 -7.89
C SER A 157 0.62 5.57 -8.15
N TRP A 158 -0.34 4.93 -7.49
CA TRP A 158 -0.65 3.50 -7.62
C TRP A 158 -1.65 3.18 -8.74
N LEU A 159 -2.12 4.20 -9.42
CA LEU A 159 -3.11 4.09 -10.48
C LEU A 159 -2.42 3.98 -11.85
N ASP A 160 -2.94 3.14 -12.73
CA ASP A 160 -2.46 3.03 -14.11
C ASP A 160 -2.73 4.33 -14.88
N GLN A 161 -1.67 5.00 -15.32
CA GLN A 161 -1.72 6.26 -16.03
C GLN A 161 -2.50 6.16 -17.36
N GLY A 162 -2.48 5.00 -17.98
CA GLY A 162 -3.15 4.79 -19.26
C GLY A 162 -4.67 4.89 -19.18
N SER A 163 -5.23 4.78 -17.98
CA SER A 163 -6.67 4.80 -17.73
C SER A 163 -7.12 5.87 -16.72
N TRP A 164 -6.28 6.86 -16.42
CA TRP A 164 -6.62 7.94 -15.49
C TRP A 164 -7.78 8.81 -16.00
N PHE A 165 -8.63 9.18 -15.08
CA PHE A 165 -9.60 10.24 -15.27
C PHE A 165 -9.75 11.07 -14.00
N PHE A 166 -9.99 12.36 -14.20
CA PHE A 166 -10.18 13.30 -13.11
C PHE A 166 -11.59 13.17 -12.52
N VAL A 167 -11.67 13.03 -11.20
CA VAL A 167 -12.96 12.95 -10.47
C VAL A 167 -13.35 14.33 -9.93
N GLY A 168 -12.45 15.01 -9.25
CA GLY A 168 -12.72 16.31 -8.68
C GLY A 168 -11.70 16.78 -7.66
N VAL A 169 -11.92 17.99 -7.15
CA VAL A 169 -11.21 18.53 -5.99
C VAL A 169 -12.24 18.73 -4.87
N PHE A 170 -11.89 18.21 -3.70
CA PHE A 170 -12.76 18.17 -2.53
C PHE A 170 -12.02 18.71 -1.32
N ALA A 171 -12.74 19.34 -0.40
CA ALA A 171 -12.21 19.79 0.88
C ALA A 171 -12.52 18.75 1.96
N ALA A 172 -11.53 18.39 2.75
CA ALA A 172 -11.73 17.65 3.98
C ALA A 172 -12.36 18.56 5.04
N ASP A 173 -13.00 17.96 6.01
CA ASP A 173 -13.57 18.66 7.15
C ASP A 173 -12.51 19.13 8.16
N ALA A 174 -12.96 19.70 9.28
CA ALA A 174 -12.08 20.17 10.35
C ALA A 174 -11.34 19.04 11.09
N ALA A 175 -11.77 17.79 10.92
CA ALA A 175 -11.07 16.61 11.44
C ALA A 175 -10.09 16.01 10.40
N GLY A 176 -10.02 16.58 9.20
CA GLY A 176 -9.21 16.06 8.11
C GLY A 176 -9.85 14.88 7.39
N GLN A 177 -11.18 14.72 7.48
CA GLN A 177 -11.90 13.62 6.83
C GLN A 177 -12.74 14.12 5.66
N LEU A 178 -12.83 13.31 4.63
CA LEU A 178 -13.73 13.47 3.50
C LEU A 178 -14.38 12.12 3.19
N THR A 179 -15.71 12.08 3.21
CA THR A 179 -16.44 10.90 2.71
C THR A 179 -16.96 11.20 1.31
N THR A 180 -16.64 10.31 0.39
CA THR A 180 -17.20 10.32 -0.97
C THR A 180 -18.04 9.09 -1.21
N SER A 181 -19.09 9.22 -2.00
CA SER A 181 -19.91 8.09 -2.42
C SER A 181 -20.32 8.25 -3.87
N PHE A 182 -20.47 7.14 -4.56
CA PHE A 182 -20.99 7.07 -5.92
C PHE A 182 -21.85 5.82 -6.10
N VAL A 183 -22.70 5.84 -7.11
CA VAL A 183 -23.48 4.66 -7.48
C VAL A 183 -22.75 3.94 -8.58
N VAL A 184 -22.43 2.66 -8.36
CA VAL A 184 -21.91 1.78 -9.41
C VAL A 184 -23.04 1.56 -10.43
N PRO A 185 -22.84 1.88 -11.72
CA PRO A 185 -23.90 1.70 -12.70
C PRO A 185 -24.35 0.24 -12.77
N ASN A 186 -25.66 0.02 -12.85
CA ASN A 186 -26.20 -1.33 -13.05
C ASN A 186 -26.10 -1.76 -14.53
N VAL A 187 -24.87 -1.92 -14.99
CA VAL A 187 -24.53 -2.29 -16.35
C VAL A 187 -23.74 -3.61 -16.31
N PRO A 188 -24.32 -4.73 -16.77
CA PRO A 188 -23.70 -6.05 -16.66
C PRO A 188 -22.29 -6.15 -17.27
N GLN A 189 -21.99 -5.32 -18.28
CA GLN A 189 -20.68 -5.26 -18.94
C GLN A 189 -19.57 -4.74 -18.01
N LEU A 190 -19.92 -4.11 -16.88
CA LEU A 190 -18.97 -3.68 -15.87
C LEU A 190 -18.62 -4.79 -14.86
N SER A 191 -19.37 -5.91 -14.86
CA SER A 191 -19.01 -7.05 -14.04
C SER A 191 -17.60 -7.53 -14.36
N ASP A 192 -16.84 -7.82 -13.32
CA ASP A 192 -15.43 -8.22 -13.38
C ASP A 192 -14.45 -7.15 -13.91
N SER A 193 -14.93 -5.92 -14.12
CA SER A 193 -14.06 -4.78 -14.40
C SER A 193 -13.44 -4.23 -13.11
N GLU A 194 -12.22 -3.73 -13.22
CA GLU A 194 -11.56 -3.03 -12.11
C GLU A 194 -11.94 -1.55 -12.11
N PHE A 195 -12.08 -1.00 -10.90
CA PHE A 195 -12.26 0.43 -10.68
C PHE A 195 -11.52 0.84 -9.42
N TRP A 196 -10.63 1.82 -9.54
CA TRP A 196 -9.77 2.29 -8.48
C TRP A 196 -9.82 3.81 -8.37
N LEU A 197 -9.78 4.31 -7.15
CA LEU A 197 -9.65 5.73 -6.84
C LEU A 197 -8.37 5.96 -6.05
N GLY A 198 -7.76 7.10 -6.27
CA GLY A 198 -6.66 7.62 -5.49
C GLY A 198 -6.81 9.11 -5.26
N ALA A 199 -6.18 9.61 -4.24
CA ALA A 199 -6.16 11.03 -3.91
C ALA A 199 -4.74 11.56 -3.89
N ALA A 200 -4.60 12.87 -4.18
CA ALA A 200 -3.39 13.61 -3.91
C ALA A 200 -3.73 14.83 -3.03
N SER A 201 -2.94 15.08 -2.00
CA SER A 201 -3.20 16.15 -1.03
C SER A 201 -2.57 17.48 -1.44
N TRP A 202 -3.30 18.55 -1.21
CA TRP A 202 -2.87 19.93 -1.35
C TRP A 202 -3.04 20.64 0.00
N PRO A 203 -2.20 21.60 0.45
CA PRO A 203 -1.22 22.38 -0.34
C PRO A 203 0.23 21.90 -0.24
N ALA A 204 0.54 20.78 0.39
CA ALA A 204 1.91 20.30 0.45
C ALA A 204 2.44 20.00 -0.98
N PHE A 205 3.69 20.38 -1.25
CA PHE A 205 4.31 20.11 -2.55
C PHE A 205 5.74 19.63 -2.34
N PRO A 206 6.13 18.51 -2.94
CA PRO A 206 5.36 17.64 -3.84
C PRO A 206 4.10 17.05 -3.17
N LEU A 207 3.06 16.82 -3.98
CA LEU A 207 1.78 16.29 -3.48
C LEU A 207 1.97 14.87 -2.92
N ARG A 208 1.39 14.61 -1.74
CA ARG A 208 1.35 13.25 -1.19
C ARG A 208 0.16 12.49 -1.77
N THR A 209 0.35 11.22 -2.06
CA THR A 209 -0.70 10.37 -2.64
C THR A 209 -1.26 9.41 -1.62
N SER A 210 -2.54 9.06 -1.77
CA SER A 210 -3.17 8.00 -0.99
C SER A 210 -2.85 6.61 -1.54
N PRO A 211 -3.04 5.54 -0.75
CA PRO A 211 -3.25 4.22 -1.29
C PRO A 211 -4.45 4.23 -2.24
N PRO A 212 -4.51 3.33 -3.23
CA PRO A 212 -5.68 3.15 -4.05
C PRO A 212 -6.80 2.48 -3.25
N VAL A 213 -8.02 2.94 -3.41
CA VAL A 213 -9.23 2.27 -2.91
C VAL A 213 -10.13 1.90 -4.06
N GLY A 214 -10.82 0.77 -3.96
CA GLY A 214 -11.63 0.24 -5.04
C GLY A 214 -11.58 -1.27 -5.11
N GLY A 215 -11.65 -1.83 -6.29
CA GLY A 215 -11.59 -3.27 -6.53
C GLY A 215 -12.29 -3.70 -7.80
N VAL A 216 -12.64 -4.97 -7.83
CA VAL A 216 -13.41 -5.57 -8.92
C VAL A 216 -14.90 -5.33 -8.69
N ILE A 217 -15.59 -4.83 -9.71
CA ILE A 217 -17.04 -4.65 -9.70
C ILE A 217 -17.72 -6.02 -9.84
N ARG A 218 -18.69 -6.30 -8.99
CA ARG A 218 -19.43 -7.58 -8.94
C ARG A 218 -20.93 -7.39 -9.01
#